data_373e6bfc6492b502862685f5315c001d
#
_entry.id   373e6bfc6492b502862685f5315c001d
#
_cell.length_a   1.000
_cell.length_b   1.000
_cell.length_c   1.000
_cell.angle_alpha   90.00
_cell.angle_beta   90.00
_cell.angle_gamma   90.00
#
_symmetry.space_group_name_H-M   'P 1'
#
loop_
_entity.id
_entity.type
_entity.pdbx_description
1 polymer ?
#
loop_
_entity_poly.entity_id
_entity_poly.type
_entity_poly.pdbx_seq_one_letter_code
_entity_poly.pdbx_strand_id
1 'polypeptide(L)'
;MQAERAKNMELSRLFFLGLAKPGERAAAIRDYIRQMERMSAILCAIRERFREAKTGPLPPGRDWEQIFRFQGLTIEYGIAAAEFERGWYAKLLEELEEKP
;
A
#
# COMPACT_ATOMS: atom_id res chain seq x y z
N MET A 1 -0.81 -14.50 -12.35
CA MET A 1 -1.76 -13.50 -11.86
C MET A 1 -1.05 -12.32 -11.25
N GLN A 2 -1.65 -11.14 -11.33
CA GLN A 2 -1.02 -9.90 -10.85
C GLN A 2 -0.74 -9.90 -9.34
N ALA A 3 -1.64 -10.45 -8.53
CA ALA A 3 -1.46 -10.52 -7.08
C ALA A 3 -0.26 -11.38 -6.67
N GLU A 4 -0.05 -12.50 -7.36
CA GLU A 4 1.10 -13.37 -7.11
C GLU A 4 2.40 -12.73 -7.58
N ARG A 5 2.37 -12.01 -8.70
CA ARG A 5 3.53 -11.26 -9.19
C ARG A 5 3.92 -10.16 -8.20
N ALA A 6 2.95 -9.44 -7.63
CA ALA A 6 3.21 -8.40 -6.65
C ALA A 6 3.86 -8.98 -5.39
N LYS A 7 3.36 -10.11 -4.87
CA LYS A 7 3.95 -10.79 -3.73
C LYS A 7 5.36 -11.28 -4.03
N ASN A 8 5.57 -11.86 -5.21
CA ASN A 8 6.89 -12.33 -5.60
C ASN A 8 7.88 -11.18 -5.77
N MET A 9 7.43 -10.04 -6.28
CA MET A 9 8.26 -8.85 -6.40
C MET A 9 8.70 -8.33 -5.03
N GLU A 10 7.80 -8.30 -4.04
CA GLU A 10 8.12 -7.87 -2.67
C GLU A 10 9.14 -8.80 -2.02
N LEU A 11 8.95 -10.12 -2.14
CA LEU A 11 9.88 -11.10 -1.60
C LEU A 11 11.24 -10.98 -2.27
N SER A 12 11.27 -10.82 -3.59
CA SER A 12 12.51 -10.63 -4.35
C SER A 12 13.23 -9.35 -3.94
N ARG A 13 12.49 -8.29 -3.71
CA ARG A 13 13.02 -6.98 -3.28
C ARG A 13 13.77 -7.12 -1.96
N LEU A 14 13.16 -7.77 -0.96
CA LEU A 14 13.80 -8.01 0.32
C LEU A 14 15.06 -8.89 0.19
N PHE A 15 14.97 -9.93 -0.62
CA PHE A 15 16.11 -10.81 -0.88
C PHE A 15 17.29 -10.03 -1.46
N PHE A 16 17.04 -9.20 -2.48
CA PHE A 16 18.10 -8.46 -3.15
C PHE A 16 18.67 -7.33 -2.31
N LEU A 17 17.93 -6.82 -1.32
CA LEU A 17 18.48 -5.84 -0.38
C LEU A 17 19.69 -6.40 0.37
N GLY A 18 19.71 -7.70 0.62
CA GLY A 18 20.86 -8.35 1.26
C GLY A 18 22.13 -8.32 0.43
N LEU A 19 22.00 -8.16 -0.89
CA LEU A 19 23.13 -8.08 -1.82
C LEU A 19 23.64 -6.66 -2.05
N ALA A 20 22.88 -5.66 -1.60
CA ALA A 20 23.22 -4.25 -1.78
C ALA A 20 24.20 -3.79 -0.69
N LYS A 21 24.86 -2.66 -0.93
CA LYS A 21 25.72 -2.03 0.08
C LYS A 21 24.86 -1.43 1.20
N PRO A 22 25.38 -1.36 2.45
CA PRO A 22 24.59 -0.85 3.58
C PRO A 22 23.92 0.51 3.35
N GLY A 23 24.62 1.47 2.77
CA GLY A 23 24.06 2.79 2.45
C GLY A 23 22.95 2.73 1.41
N GLU A 24 23.09 1.86 0.42
CA GLU A 24 22.09 1.64 -0.61
C GLU A 24 20.83 0.95 -0.04
N ARG A 25 21.00 0.05 0.93
CA ARG A 25 19.87 -0.60 1.61
C ARG A 25 19.00 0.43 2.32
N ALA A 26 19.64 1.28 3.13
CA ALA A 26 18.92 2.32 3.88
C ALA A 26 18.19 3.28 2.94
N ALA A 27 18.83 3.71 1.87
CA ALA A 27 18.24 4.60 0.89
C ALA A 27 17.04 3.97 0.19
N ALA A 28 17.13 2.68 -0.18
CA ALA A 28 16.04 1.95 -0.81
C ALA A 28 14.85 1.81 0.13
N ILE A 29 15.11 1.49 1.39
CA ILE A 29 14.05 1.34 2.39
C ILE A 29 13.35 2.66 2.64
N ARG A 30 14.08 3.76 2.77
CA ARG A 30 13.49 5.10 2.90
C ARG A 30 12.61 5.44 1.71
N ASP A 31 13.02 5.07 0.52
CA ASP A 31 12.24 5.29 -0.69
C ASP A 31 10.94 4.47 -0.67
N TYR A 32 10.99 3.22 -0.23
CA TYR A 32 9.78 2.39 -0.07
C TYR A 32 8.81 3.00 0.93
N ILE A 33 9.31 3.49 2.06
CA ILE A 33 8.49 4.16 3.06
C ILE A 33 7.75 5.34 2.44
N ARG A 34 8.46 6.18 1.68
CA ARG A 34 7.85 7.31 0.99
C ARG A 34 6.79 6.88 -0.03
N GLN A 35 7.05 5.80 -0.76
CA GLN A 35 6.08 5.24 -1.71
C GLN A 35 4.81 4.78 -1.01
N MET A 36 4.93 4.12 0.14
CA MET A 36 3.78 3.66 0.90
C MET A 36 3.00 4.81 1.51
N GLU A 37 3.69 5.84 1.97
CA GLU A 37 3.04 7.06 2.47
C GLU A 37 2.25 7.76 1.37
N ARG A 38 2.80 7.87 0.16
CA ARG A 38 2.09 8.43 -0.99
C ARG A 38 0.90 7.57 -1.40
N MET A 39 1.05 6.26 -1.40
CA MET A 39 -0.04 5.33 -1.73
C MET A 39 -1.19 5.48 -0.74
N SER A 40 -0.87 5.53 0.55
CA SER A 40 -1.87 5.72 1.60
C SER A 40 -2.62 7.05 1.42
N ALA A 41 -1.90 8.14 1.13
CA ALA A 41 -2.50 9.44 0.91
C ALA A 41 -3.43 9.45 -0.32
N ILE A 42 -3.01 8.82 -1.41
CA ILE A 42 -3.82 8.71 -2.63
C ILE A 42 -5.10 7.92 -2.35
N LEU A 43 -4.98 6.79 -1.66
CA LEU A 43 -6.13 5.95 -1.34
C LEU A 43 -7.11 6.65 -0.38
N CYS A 44 -6.59 7.42 0.57
CA CYS A 44 -7.44 8.21 1.45
C CYS A 44 -8.22 9.28 0.68
N ALA A 45 -7.60 9.93 -0.31
CA ALA A 45 -8.27 10.89 -1.18
C ALA A 45 -9.34 10.20 -2.04
N ILE A 46 -9.04 9.01 -2.57
CA ILE A 46 -10.01 8.20 -3.32
C ILE A 46 -11.19 7.83 -2.42
N ARG A 47 -10.93 7.46 -1.17
CA ARG A 47 -11.97 7.12 -0.20
C ARG A 47 -12.95 8.28 0.01
N GLU A 48 -12.45 9.50 0.13
CA GLU A 48 -13.31 10.66 0.30
C GLU A 48 -14.18 10.92 -0.93
N ARG A 49 -13.62 10.83 -2.12
CA ARG A 49 -14.38 10.95 -3.37
C ARG A 49 -15.44 9.85 -3.50
N PHE A 50 -15.08 8.65 -3.10
CA PHE A 50 -15.99 7.49 -3.10
C PHE A 50 -17.20 7.73 -2.19
N ARG A 51 -16.96 8.25 -0.99
CA ARG A 51 -18.03 8.58 -0.04
C ARG A 51 -18.99 9.62 -0.62
N GLU A 52 -18.45 10.62 -1.28
CA GLU A 52 -19.27 11.65 -1.95
C GLU A 52 -20.10 11.07 -3.10
N ALA A 53 -19.49 10.20 -3.92
CA ALA A 53 -20.16 9.58 -5.06
C ALA A 53 -21.35 8.70 -4.64
N LYS A 54 -21.30 8.11 -3.46
CA LYS A 54 -22.38 7.25 -2.95
C LYS A 54 -23.67 8.01 -2.61
N THR A 55 -23.61 9.33 -2.50
CA THR A 55 -24.77 10.15 -2.12
C THR A 55 -25.58 10.62 -3.31
N GLY A 56 -25.08 10.45 -4.54
CA GLY A 56 -25.77 10.89 -5.76
C GLY A 56 -26.79 9.88 -6.27
N PRO A 57 -27.64 10.28 -7.24
CA PRO A 57 -28.59 9.37 -7.86
C PRO A 57 -27.86 8.30 -8.67
N LEU A 58 -28.38 7.06 -8.63
CA LEU A 58 -27.74 5.91 -9.26
C LEU A 58 -28.66 5.33 -10.35
N PRO A 59 -28.08 4.86 -11.49
CA PRO A 59 -28.86 4.20 -12.53
C PRO A 59 -29.50 2.90 -12.00
N PRO A 60 -30.71 2.55 -12.47
CA PRO A 60 -31.36 1.33 -12.06
C PRO A 60 -30.70 0.07 -12.64
N GLY A 61 -31.03 -1.09 -12.12
CA GLY A 61 -30.66 -2.39 -12.68
C GLY A 61 -29.40 -3.03 -12.13
N ARG A 62 -28.82 -2.47 -11.08
CA ARG A 62 -27.62 -3.04 -10.41
C ARG A 62 -27.79 -3.04 -8.90
N ASP A 63 -27.15 -3.99 -8.24
CA ASP A 63 -27.07 -4.04 -6.77
C ASP A 63 -25.96 -3.09 -6.30
N TRP A 64 -26.28 -1.79 -6.25
CA TRP A 64 -25.32 -0.75 -5.88
C TRP A 64 -24.81 -0.90 -4.45
N GLU A 65 -25.62 -1.44 -3.54
CA GLU A 65 -25.21 -1.66 -2.17
C GLU A 65 -24.00 -2.58 -2.10
N GLN A 66 -24.07 -3.73 -2.80
CA GLN A 66 -22.97 -4.68 -2.83
C GLN A 66 -21.77 -4.17 -3.63
N ILE A 67 -22.02 -3.49 -4.73
CA ILE A 67 -20.95 -2.89 -5.53
C ILE A 67 -20.15 -1.91 -4.68
N PHE A 68 -20.81 -0.99 -4.00
CA PHE A 68 -20.14 0.00 -3.16
C PHE A 68 -19.46 -0.64 -1.96
N ARG A 69 -20.06 -1.68 -1.39
CA ARG A 69 -19.45 -2.40 -0.28
C ARG A 69 -18.08 -2.96 -0.67
N PHE A 70 -18.01 -3.66 -1.79
CA PHE A 70 -16.77 -4.29 -2.23
C PHE A 70 -15.76 -3.27 -2.76
N GLN A 71 -16.21 -2.20 -3.40
CA GLN A 71 -15.31 -1.11 -3.77
C GLN A 71 -14.69 -0.46 -2.54
N GLY A 72 -15.51 -0.22 -1.50
CA GLY A 72 -15.03 0.34 -0.23
C GLY A 72 -14.05 -0.58 0.47
N LEU A 73 -14.32 -1.89 0.47
CA LEU A 73 -13.41 -2.88 1.05
C LEU A 73 -12.06 -2.90 0.32
N THR A 74 -12.07 -2.75 -1.00
CA THR A 74 -10.85 -2.69 -1.79
C THR A 74 -9.99 -1.49 -1.38
N ILE A 75 -10.61 -0.33 -1.20
CA ILE A 75 -9.93 0.89 -0.76
C ILE A 75 -9.36 0.69 0.66
N GLU A 76 -10.16 0.20 1.58
CA GLU A 76 -9.74 -0.02 2.97
C GLU A 76 -8.60 -1.04 3.06
N TYR A 77 -8.67 -2.11 2.28
CA TYR A 77 -7.60 -3.08 2.20
C TYR A 77 -6.30 -2.43 1.71
N GLY A 78 -6.38 -1.62 0.66
CA GLY A 78 -5.20 -0.94 0.11
C GLY A 78 -4.55 0.00 1.11
N ILE A 79 -5.36 0.75 1.88
CA ILE A 79 -4.86 1.64 2.93
C ILE A 79 -4.16 0.83 4.03
N ALA A 80 -4.81 -0.23 4.50
CA ALA A 80 -4.26 -1.09 5.54
C ALA A 80 -2.94 -1.74 5.11
N ALA A 81 -2.87 -2.22 3.86
CA ALA A 81 -1.65 -2.82 3.31
C ALA A 81 -0.51 -1.80 3.23
N ALA A 82 -0.80 -0.59 2.75
CA ALA A 82 0.21 0.46 2.64
C ALA A 82 0.74 0.87 4.02
N GLU A 83 -0.14 1.00 5.01
CA GLU A 83 0.25 1.35 6.38
C GLU A 83 1.05 0.23 7.04
N PHE A 84 0.67 -1.02 6.82
CA PHE A 84 1.42 -2.17 7.32
C PHE A 84 2.83 -2.18 6.74
N GLU A 85 2.96 -2.05 5.44
CA GLU A 85 4.27 -2.08 4.79
C GLU A 85 5.14 -0.91 5.22
N ARG A 86 4.57 0.29 5.30
CA ARG A 86 5.29 1.46 5.79
C ARG A 86 5.85 1.22 7.19
N GLY A 87 5.02 0.73 8.11
CA GLY A 87 5.44 0.46 9.48
C GLY A 87 6.48 -0.64 9.57
N TRP A 88 6.32 -1.68 8.77
CA TRP A 88 7.25 -2.81 8.73
C TRP A 88 8.63 -2.37 8.26
N TYR A 89 8.69 -1.59 7.18
CA TYR A 89 9.94 -1.08 6.65
C TYR A 89 10.57 -0.03 7.56
N ALA A 90 9.77 0.80 8.23
CA ALA A 90 10.27 1.75 9.22
C ALA A 90 10.99 1.04 10.37
N LYS A 91 10.42 -0.06 10.82
CA LYS A 91 11.01 -0.89 11.88
C LYS A 91 12.30 -1.55 11.42
N LEU A 92 12.31 -2.07 10.20
CA LEU A 92 13.51 -2.64 9.60
C LEU A 92 14.63 -1.60 9.49
N LEU A 93 14.29 -0.38 9.08
CA LEU A 93 15.26 0.71 8.96
C LEU A 93 15.89 1.04 10.32
N GLU A 94 15.10 1.10 11.39
CA GLU A 94 15.60 1.30 12.75
C GLU A 94 16.59 0.21 13.13
N GLU A 95 16.26 -1.04 12.87
CA GLU A 95 17.14 -2.17 13.17
C GLU A 95 18.47 -2.09 12.42
N LEU A 96 18.42 -1.69 11.16
CA LEU A 96 19.64 -1.55 10.34
C LEU A 96 20.50 -0.37 10.77
N GLU A 97 19.90 0.70 11.28
CA GLU A 97 20.63 1.85 11.79
C GLU A 97 21.29 1.57 13.15
N GLU A 98 20.68 0.73 13.98
CA GLU A 98 21.25 0.33 15.26
C GLU A 98 22.38 -0.71 15.10
N LYS A 99 22.25 -1.61 14.12
CA LYS A 99 23.23 -2.68 13.86
C LYS A 99 23.55 -2.73 12.37
N PRO A 100 24.35 -1.79 11.89
CA PRO A 100 24.70 -1.75 10.49
C PRO A 100 25.54 -2.94 10.00
#